data_12c48c426d10401c78216333de4fbb52
#
_entry.id   12c48c426d10401c78216333de4fbb52
#
_cell.length_a   1.000
_cell.length_b   1.000
_cell.length_c   1.000
_cell.angle_alpha   90.00
_cell.angle_beta   90.00
_cell.angle_gamma   90.00
#
_symmetry.space_group_name_H-M   'P 1'
#
loop_
_entity.id
_entity.type
_entity.pdbx_description
1 polymer ?
#
loop_
_entity_poly.entity_id
_entity_poly.type
_entity_poly.pdbx_seq_one_letter_code
_entity_poly.pdbx_strand_id
1 'polypeptide(L)'
;TFISLNQTIGSIELYSGDITAGFATAANPGASAGAQDNGSEYARWPSGNQEPVQWTVRNGGDGIYTRIEPVNEQRWYYASQNGAVVVSQTGPAGGTSNATPAQSGWGGDTLSFVFPFELYRYGELDVAGSGCSTNIGCSYMLGGTNRVWETLEGGIPRSSW
;
A
#
# COMPACT_ATOMS: atom_id res chain seq x y z
N THR A 1 -21.05 20.96 -32.74
CA THR A 1 -20.51 19.58 -32.61
C THR A 1 -19.66 19.55 -31.35
N PHE A 2 -19.96 18.64 -30.40
CA PHE A 2 -19.14 18.40 -29.25
C PHE A 2 -18.09 17.33 -29.60
N ILE A 3 -16.84 17.59 -29.27
CA ILE A 3 -15.74 16.63 -29.43
C ILE A 3 -15.37 16.15 -28.06
N SER A 4 -15.40 14.83 -27.86
CA SER A 4 -14.93 14.22 -26.60
C SER A 4 -13.40 14.25 -26.54
N LEU A 5 -12.86 14.86 -25.50
CA LEU A 5 -11.41 14.88 -25.20
C LEU A 5 -11.00 13.79 -24.19
N ASN A 6 -11.93 12.94 -23.78
CA ASN A 6 -11.68 11.94 -22.74
C ASN A 6 -10.56 10.92 -23.07
N GLN A 7 -10.20 10.81 -24.36
CA GLN A 7 -9.08 9.94 -24.76
C GLN A 7 -7.71 10.60 -24.57
N THR A 8 -7.68 11.92 -24.36
CA THR A 8 -6.45 12.70 -24.26
C THR A 8 -6.28 13.40 -22.93
N ILE A 9 -7.32 13.42 -22.10
CA ILE A 9 -7.29 13.97 -20.75
C ILE A 9 -7.34 12.81 -19.77
N GLY A 10 -6.19 12.49 -19.17
CA GLY A 10 -6.11 11.64 -18.00
C GLY A 10 -5.93 12.52 -16.77
N SER A 11 -6.93 12.57 -15.91
CA SER A 11 -6.88 13.31 -14.65
C SER A 11 -7.21 12.34 -13.53
N ILE A 12 -6.32 12.24 -12.55
CA ILE A 12 -6.50 11.41 -11.37
C ILE A 12 -5.97 12.18 -10.16
N GLU A 13 -6.70 12.16 -9.06
CA GLU A 13 -6.25 12.72 -7.80
C GLU A 13 -5.66 11.62 -6.93
N LEU A 14 -4.36 11.71 -6.66
CA LEU A 14 -3.65 10.76 -5.83
C LEU A 14 -3.54 11.29 -4.40
N TYR A 15 -4.02 10.52 -3.43
CA TYR A 15 -3.78 10.77 -2.00
C TYR A 15 -2.38 10.38 -1.57
N SER A 16 -1.85 9.31 -2.12
CA SER A 16 -0.48 8.86 -1.88
C SER A 16 0.04 7.96 -2.99
N GLY A 17 1.35 7.77 -3.00
CA GLY A 17 2.01 6.77 -3.82
C GLY A 17 3.25 6.24 -3.13
N ASP A 18 3.70 5.09 -3.58
CA ASP A 18 4.96 4.49 -3.18
C ASP A 18 5.61 3.78 -4.37
N ILE A 19 6.92 3.64 -4.33
CA ILE A 19 7.71 2.97 -5.36
C ILE A 19 8.59 1.89 -4.74
N THR A 20 8.88 0.86 -5.53
CA THR A 20 9.80 -0.20 -5.11
C THR A 20 11.20 0.34 -4.83
N ALA A 21 11.91 -0.30 -3.91
CA ALA A 21 13.29 0.04 -3.61
C ALA A 21 14.16 -0.10 -4.86
N GLY A 22 15.10 0.82 -5.04
CA GLY A 22 15.96 0.79 -6.22
C GLY A 22 15.24 0.94 -7.56
N PHE A 23 14.10 1.62 -7.61
CA PHE A 23 13.24 1.78 -8.79
C PHE A 23 14.01 2.05 -10.09
N ALA A 24 15.01 2.93 -10.04
CA ALA A 24 15.80 3.31 -11.21
C ALA A 24 16.73 2.19 -11.74
N THR A 25 17.03 1.20 -10.93
CA THR A 25 18.00 0.12 -11.25
C THR A 25 17.39 -1.26 -11.20
N ALA A 26 16.17 -1.39 -10.70
CA ALA A 26 15.49 -2.67 -10.60
C ALA A 26 15.14 -3.22 -12.00
N ALA A 27 15.23 -4.52 -12.17
CA ALA A 27 14.86 -5.19 -13.42
C ALA A 27 13.34 -5.13 -13.70
N ASN A 28 12.54 -4.98 -12.66
CA ASN A 28 11.08 -4.95 -12.76
C ASN A 28 10.51 -3.98 -11.71
N PRO A 29 10.81 -2.68 -11.84
CA PRO A 29 10.37 -1.69 -10.87
C PRO A 29 8.84 -1.58 -10.84
N GLY A 30 8.32 -1.15 -9.72
CA GLY A 30 6.89 -1.01 -9.52
C GLY A 30 6.51 0.22 -8.70
N ALA A 31 5.29 0.63 -8.87
CA ALA A 31 4.69 1.70 -8.09
C ALA A 31 3.28 1.30 -7.64
N SER A 32 2.85 1.88 -6.55
CA SER A 32 1.47 1.84 -6.09
C SER A 32 0.95 3.24 -5.83
N ALA A 33 -0.35 3.41 -5.98
CA ALA A 33 -1.01 4.68 -5.73
C ALA A 33 -2.41 4.46 -5.14
N GLY A 34 -2.84 5.40 -4.30
CA GLY A 34 -4.22 5.50 -3.87
C GLY A 34 -4.87 6.70 -4.53
N ALA A 35 -5.96 6.48 -5.23
CA ALA A 35 -6.64 7.49 -6.03
C ALA A 35 -8.09 7.67 -5.61
N GLN A 36 -8.53 8.91 -5.46
CA GLN A 36 -9.92 9.22 -5.17
C GLN A 36 -10.83 8.63 -6.27
N ASP A 37 -11.93 8.01 -5.86
CA ASP A 37 -12.96 7.38 -6.71
C ASP A 37 -12.45 6.24 -7.62
N ASN A 38 -11.12 5.99 -7.69
CA ASN A 38 -10.51 4.99 -8.58
C ASN A 38 -9.89 3.81 -7.83
N GLY A 39 -9.80 3.90 -6.51
CA GLY A 39 -9.24 2.84 -5.67
C GLY A 39 -7.74 2.91 -5.48
N SER A 40 -7.20 1.89 -4.85
CA SER A 40 -5.77 1.70 -4.73
C SER A 40 -5.27 0.75 -5.80
N GLU A 41 -4.19 1.11 -6.46
CA GLU A 41 -3.72 0.47 -7.67
C GLU A 41 -2.20 0.31 -7.71
N TYR A 42 -1.72 -0.51 -8.63
CA TYR A 42 -0.29 -0.68 -8.88
C TYR A 42 0.02 -0.75 -10.38
N ALA A 43 1.27 -0.49 -10.70
CA ALA A 43 1.87 -0.76 -12.00
C ALA A 43 3.26 -1.40 -11.84
N ARG A 44 3.69 -2.16 -12.82
CA ARG A 44 5.05 -2.70 -12.97
C ARG A 44 5.60 -2.31 -14.33
N TRP A 45 6.89 -1.96 -14.36
CA TRP A 45 7.63 -1.69 -15.59
C TRP A 45 8.57 -2.85 -15.89
N PRO A 46 8.29 -3.66 -16.91
CA PRO A 46 9.22 -4.69 -17.37
C PRO A 46 10.55 -4.06 -17.75
N SER A 47 11.64 -4.78 -17.53
CA SER A 47 13.00 -4.34 -17.81
C SER A 47 13.14 -3.64 -19.16
N GLY A 48 13.66 -2.43 -19.16
CA GLY A 48 13.93 -1.64 -20.37
C GLY A 48 12.71 -1.05 -21.07
N ASN A 49 11.49 -1.27 -20.56
CA ASN A 49 10.29 -0.71 -21.14
C ASN A 49 9.94 0.62 -20.45
N GLN A 50 9.89 1.70 -21.24
CA GLN A 50 9.45 3.02 -20.80
C GLN A 50 8.08 3.40 -21.39
N GLU A 51 7.43 2.47 -22.06
CA GLU A 51 6.09 2.67 -22.58
C GLU A 51 5.09 2.88 -21.45
N PRO A 52 3.95 3.55 -21.75
CA PRO A 52 2.89 3.69 -20.78
C PRO A 52 2.47 2.33 -20.22
N VAL A 53 2.54 2.17 -18.90
CA VAL A 53 2.12 0.95 -18.23
C VAL A 53 0.64 1.02 -17.84
N GLN A 54 0.02 -0.12 -17.81
CA GLN A 54 -1.35 -0.25 -17.33
C GLN A 54 -1.35 -0.33 -15.80
N TRP A 55 -2.12 0.53 -15.16
CA TRP A 55 -2.41 0.44 -13.75
C TRP A 55 -3.52 -0.58 -13.49
N THR A 56 -3.35 -1.34 -12.44
CA THR A 56 -4.30 -2.40 -12.02
C THR A 56 -4.86 -2.08 -10.65
N VAL A 57 -6.17 -1.94 -10.56
CA VAL A 57 -6.87 -1.70 -9.29
C VAL A 57 -6.79 -2.95 -8.42
N ARG A 58 -6.40 -2.77 -7.15
CA ARG A 58 -6.24 -3.83 -6.15
C ARG A 58 -7.26 -3.75 -5.02
N ASN A 59 -7.68 -2.54 -4.68
CA ASN A 59 -8.68 -2.30 -3.66
C ASN A 59 -9.58 -1.16 -4.14
N GLY A 60 -10.86 -1.40 -4.22
CA GLY A 60 -11.82 -0.42 -4.74
C GLY A 60 -12.19 0.65 -3.69
N GLY A 61 -13.09 1.53 -4.08
CA GLY A 61 -13.50 2.70 -3.30
C GLY A 61 -12.54 3.87 -3.51
N ASP A 62 -12.44 4.76 -2.52
CA ASP A 62 -11.40 5.79 -2.53
C ASP A 62 -10.08 5.17 -2.07
N GLY A 63 -9.13 5.09 -2.97
CA GLY A 63 -7.78 4.66 -2.64
C GLY A 63 -7.07 5.74 -1.83
N ILE A 64 -6.48 5.39 -0.70
CA ILE A 64 -5.88 6.35 0.23
C ILE A 64 -4.37 6.16 0.24
N TYR A 65 -3.82 5.58 1.31
CA TYR A 65 -2.39 5.33 1.43
C TYR A 65 -2.02 3.99 0.80
N THR A 66 -0.84 3.93 0.19
CA THR A 66 -0.22 2.69 -0.25
C THR A 66 1.21 2.61 0.25
N ARG A 67 1.70 1.42 0.57
CA ARG A 67 3.09 1.19 0.98
C ARG A 67 3.60 -0.11 0.40
N ILE A 68 4.86 -0.09 -0.02
CA ILE A 68 5.58 -1.24 -0.53
C ILE A 68 6.69 -1.59 0.45
N GLU A 69 6.76 -2.83 0.85
CA GLU A 69 7.83 -3.33 1.70
C GLU A 69 9.15 -3.35 0.89
N PRO A 70 10.23 -2.69 1.38
CA PRO A 70 11.39 -2.39 0.53
C PRO A 70 12.46 -3.50 0.44
N VAL A 71 12.39 -4.54 1.30
CA VAL A 71 13.47 -5.54 1.37
C VAL A 71 13.34 -6.59 0.28
N ASN A 72 12.16 -7.20 0.17
CA ASN A 72 11.90 -8.24 -0.80
C ASN A 72 10.68 -7.96 -1.69
N GLU A 73 10.02 -6.84 -1.48
CA GLU A 73 8.86 -6.34 -2.23
C GLU A 73 7.68 -7.34 -2.32
N GLN A 74 7.58 -8.26 -1.38
CA GLN A 74 6.48 -9.22 -1.36
C GLN A 74 5.21 -8.62 -0.76
N ARG A 75 5.35 -7.68 0.20
CA ARG A 75 4.21 -7.06 0.86
C ARG A 75 3.87 -5.71 0.23
N TRP A 76 2.65 -5.62 -0.28
CA TRP A 76 2.08 -4.41 -0.86
C TRP A 76 0.78 -4.09 -0.14
N TYR A 77 0.73 -2.93 0.50
CA TYR A 77 -0.39 -2.45 1.29
C TYR A 77 -1.21 -1.45 0.50
N TYR A 78 -2.52 -1.61 0.55
CA TYR A 78 -3.48 -0.79 -0.18
C TYR A 78 -4.60 -0.39 0.76
N ALA A 79 -4.70 0.90 1.09
CA ALA A 79 -5.79 1.42 1.90
C ALA A 79 -6.96 1.89 1.05
N SER A 80 -8.14 1.75 1.60
CA SER A 80 -9.32 2.50 1.17
C SER A 80 -9.89 3.29 2.36
N GLN A 81 -10.96 4.02 2.11
CA GLN A 81 -11.60 4.87 3.12
C GLN A 81 -12.00 4.10 4.39
N ASN A 82 -12.14 4.83 5.49
CA ASN A 82 -12.63 4.33 6.77
C ASN A 82 -11.79 3.21 7.40
N GLY A 83 -10.46 3.28 7.25
CA GLY A 83 -9.52 2.40 7.94
C GLY A 83 -9.37 1.00 7.35
N ALA A 84 -9.91 0.75 6.18
CA ALA A 84 -9.71 -0.51 5.51
C ALA A 84 -8.34 -0.55 4.82
N VAL A 85 -7.44 -1.42 5.26
CA VAL A 85 -6.17 -1.71 4.60
C VAL A 85 -6.12 -3.19 4.26
N VAL A 86 -5.79 -3.48 3.01
CA VAL A 86 -5.49 -4.84 2.57
C VAL A 86 -4.01 -4.96 2.24
N VAL A 87 -3.47 -6.14 2.36
CA VAL A 87 -2.09 -6.46 1.98
C VAL A 87 -2.06 -7.67 1.05
N SER A 88 -1.29 -7.56 -0.02
CA SER A 88 -0.78 -8.72 -0.74
C SER A 88 0.54 -9.13 -0.10
N GLN A 89 0.77 -10.42 0.05
CA GLN A 89 2.00 -10.98 0.65
C GLN A 89 2.90 -11.68 -0.39
N THR A 90 2.50 -11.68 -1.64
CA THR A 90 3.19 -12.36 -2.74
C THR A 90 3.37 -11.45 -3.96
N GLY A 91 3.72 -10.20 -3.69
CA GLY A 91 3.87 -9.17 -4.73
C GLY A 91 2.54 -8.50 -5.09
N PRO A 92 2.54 -7.50 -5.98
CA PRO A 92 1.40 -6.61 -6.19
C PRO A 92 0.17 -7.31 -6.77
N ALA A 93 0.36 -8.37 -7.56
CA ALA A 93 -0.72 -9.14 -8.19
C ALA A 93 -1.25 -10.27 -7.31
N GLY A 94 -0.63 -10.55 -6.17
CA GLY A 94 -1.00 -11.63 -5.28
C GLY A 94 -2.38 -11.46 -4.64
N GLY A 95 -2.90 -12.53 -4.03
CA GLY A 95 -4.13 -12.46 -3.26
C GLY A 95 -4.00 -11.48 -2.08
N THR A 96 -5.05 -10.74 -1.79
CA THR A 96 -5.07 -9.78 -0.68
C THR A 96 -5.76 -10.34 0.56
N SER A 97 -5.25 -9.94 1.72
CA SER A 97 -5.85 -10.19 3.04
C SER A 97 -6.05 -8.86 3.77
N ASN A 98 -7.03 -8.80 4.67
CA ASN A 98 -7.20 -7.61 5.51
C ASN A 98 -6.01 -7.47 6.46
N ALA A 99 -5.37 -6.30 6.45
CA ALA A 99 -4.24 -5.95 7.32
C ALA A 99 -4.67 -5.12 8.53
N THR A 100 -5.88 -4.58 8.54
CA THR A 100 -6.44 -3.83 9.68
C THR A 100 -7.62 -4.57 10.30
N PRO A 101 -7.91 -4.37 11.60
CA PRO A 101 -9.12 -4.86 12.24
C PRO A 101 -10.39 -4.40 11.51
N ALA A 102 -11.49 -5.11 11.69
CA ALA A 102 -12.79 -4.55 11.38
C ALA A 102 -13.03 -3.28 12.25
N GLN A 103 -13.91 -2.40 11.82
CA GLN A 103 -14.17 -1.12 12.52
C GLN A 103 -14.40 -1.27 14.03
N SER A 104 -15.08 -2.34 14.44
CA SER A 104 -15.28 -2.67 15.85
C SER A 104 -14.01 -3.11 16.58
N GLY A 105 -12.98 -3.52 15.87
CA GLY A 105 -11.70 -4.00 16.43
C GLY A 105 -10.77 -2.89 16.93
N TRP A 106 -11.10 -1.63 16.67
CA TRP A 106 -10.34 -0.48 17.14
C TRP A 106 -10.73 0.00 18.55
N GLY A 107 -11.36 -0.87 19.35
CA GLY A 107 -11.70 -0.57 20.75
C GLY A 107 -12.68 0.60 20.93
N GLY A 108 -13.54 0.84 19.98
CA GLY A 108 -14.50 1.94 19.98
C GLY A 108 -13.96 3.27 19.45
N ASP A 109 -12.76 3.27 18.87
CA ASP A 109 -12.18 4.46 18.26
C ASP A 109 -12.99 4.95 17.06
N THR A 110 -12.96 6.24 16.85
CA THR A 110 -13.48 6.86 15.63
C THR A 110 -12.42 6.80 14.55
N LEU A 111 -12.80 6.27 13.38
CA LEU A 111 -11.97 6.24 12.20
C LEU A 111 -12.18 7.50 11.36
N SER A 112 -11.08 8.08 10.88
CA SER A 112 -11.13 9.08 9.84
C SER A 112 -11.46 8.45 8.49
N PHE A 113 -12.06 9.22 7.59
CA PHE A 113 -12.20 8.83 6.19
C PHE A 113 -10.83 8.46 5.60
N VAL A 114 -9.84 9.29 5.81
CA VAL A 114 -8.43 9.02 5.51
C VAL A 114 -7.78 8.40 6.75
N PHE A 115 -7.55 7.09 6.73
CA PHE A 115 -6.83 6.39 7.78
C PHE A 115 -5.33 6.45 7.49
N PRO A 116 -4.56 7.22 8.25
CA PRO A 116 -3.12 7.27 8.07
C PRO A 116 -2.46 6.00 8.60
N PHE A 117 -1.62 5.40 7.82
CA PHE A 117 -0.71 4.34 8.28
C PHE A 117 0.67 4.51 7.67
N GLU A 118 1.68 4.02 8.37
CA GLU A 118 3.06 4.02 7.90
C GLU A 118 3.73 2.69 8.22
N LEU A 119 4.54 2.23 7.27
CA LEU A 119 5.40 1.06 7.42
C LEU A 119 6.81 1.54 7.79
N TYR A 120 7.33 1.10 8.92
CA TYR A 120 8.72 1.36 9.28
C TYR A 120 9.67 0.58 8.36
N ARG A 121 10.51 1.28 7.62
CA ARG A 121 11.32 0.77 6.52
C ARG A 121 12.84 0.91 6.73
N TYR A 122 13.26 1.29 7.92
CA TYR A 122 14.65 1.64 8.22
C TYR A 122 15.31 0.71 9.22
N GLY A 123 14.67 -0.41 9.55
CA GLY A 123 15.22 -1.41 10.46
C GLY A 123 16.44 -2.10 9.86
N GLU A 124 17.45 -2.34 10.69
CA GLU A 124 18.60 -3.13 10.31
C GLU A 124 18.18 -4.58 10.01
N LEU A 125 18.63 -5.15 8.89
CA LEU A 125 18.19 -6.47 8.47
C LEU A 125 18.68 -7.56 9.44
N ASP A 126 17.76 -8.45 9.81
CA ASP A 126 18.03 -9.64 10.63
C ASP A 126 18.56 -9.34 12.04
N VAL A 127 18.38 -8.09 12.51
CA VAL A 127 18.68 -7.70 13.89
C VAL A 127 17.41 -7.80 14.74
N ALA A 128 17.54 -8.44 15.90
CA ALA A 128 16.41 -8.61 16.80
C ALA A 128 15.81 -7.25 17.21
N GLY A 129 14.48 -7.11 17.03
CA GLY A 129 13.76 -5.90 17.36
C GLY A 129 13.88 -4.76 16.34
N SER A 130 14.57 -4.95 15.22
CA SER A 130 14.69 -3.94 14.17
C SER A 130 13.41 -3.77 13.33
N GLY A 131 12.55 -4.79 13.33
CA GLY A 131 11.34 -4.81 12.52
C GLY A 131 11.52 -5.16 11.06
N CYS A 132 12.75 -5.40 10.60
CA CYS A 132 13.05 -5.80 9.22
C CYS A 132 13.91 -7.07 9.18
N SER A 133 13.62 -7.97 8.23
CA SER A 133 14.42 -9.17 7.98
C SER A 133 14.49 -9.52 6.50
N THR A 134 15.53 -10.26 6.10
CA THR A 134 15.66 -10.74 4.71
C THR A 134 14.56 -11.73 4.33
N ASN A 135 14.00 -12.44 5.29
CA ASN A 135 12.99 -13.47 5.04
C ASN A 135 11.57 -12.92 4.83
N ILE A 136 11.13 -12.02 5.68
CA ILE A 136 9.74 -11.51 5.67
C ILE A 136 9.63 -10.03 5.31
N GLY A 137 10.74 -9.32 5.16
CA GLY A 137 10.77 -7.88 4.95
C GLY A 137 10.52 -7.09 6.23
N CYS A 138 10.13 -5.82 6.06
CA CYS A 138 9.77 -4.95 7.18
C CYS A 138 8.31 -5.17 7.59
N SER A 139 8.05 -5.23 8.89
CA SER A 139 6.73 -5.60 9.44
C SER A 139 6.17 -4.63 10.48
N TYR A 140 6.96 -3.67 10.97
CA TYR A 140 6.45 -2.72 11.95
C TYR A 140 5.63 -1.65 11.28
N MET A 141 4.39 -1.46 11.76
CA MET A 141 3.47 -0.46 11.23
C MET A 141 2.85 0.35 12.36
N LEU A 142 2.58 1.60 12.06
CA LEU A 142 1.75 2.49 12.86
C LEU A 142 0.47 2.84 12.10
N GLY A 143 -0.64 2.93 12.81
CA GLY A 143 -1.91 3.36 12.26
C GLY A 143 -2.57 4.41 13.17
N GLY A 144 -3.29 5.36 12.57
CA GLY A 144 -3.92 6.47 13.27
C GLY A 144 -5.46 6.38 13.26
N THR A 145 -6.04 6.26 14.46
CA THR A 145 -7.45 6.57 14.74
C THR A 145 -7.49 7.90 15.50
N ASN A 146 -8.33 8.06 16.51
CA ASN A 146 -8.15 9.10 17.55
C ASN A 146 -7.04 8.71 18.57
N ARG A 147 -6.43 7.54 18.39
CA ARG A 147 -5.21 7.08 19.06
C ARG A 147 -4.18 6.63 18.03
N VAL A 148 -2.96 6.33 18.48
CA VAL A 148 -1.93 5.65 17.67
C VAL A 148 -1.94 4.18 18.03
N TRP A 149 -1.97 3.36 17.00
CA TRP A 149 -1.90 1.90 17.08
C TRP A 149 -0.61 1.42 16.45
N GLU A 150 -0.08 0.34 16.97
CA GLU A 150 1.13 -0.31 16.49
C GLU A 150 0.88 -1.78 16.23
N THR A 151 1.47 -2.30 15.17
CA THR A 151 1.61 -3.73 14.94
C THR A 151 3.05 -4.07 14.58
N LEU A 152 3.57 -5.15 15.14
CA LEU A 152 4.93 -5.65 14.86
C LEU A 152 4.94 -6.71 13.76
N GLU A 153 3.77 -7.12 13.28
CA GLU A 153 3.59 -8.25 12.37
C GLU A 153 3.04 -7.83 10.99
N GLY A 154 3.06 -6.52 10.69
CA GLY A 154 2.55 -6.00 9.42
C GLY A 154 1.03 -6.16 9.26
N GLY A 155 0.28 -6.17 10.37
CA GLY A 155 -1.16 -6.35 10.37
C GLY A 155 -1.63 -7.77 10.03
N ILE A 156 -0.74 -8.75 10.02
CA ILE A 156 -1.07 -10.15 9.74
C ILE A 156 -0.58 -11.05 10.88
N PRO A 157 -1.49 -11.64 11.64
CA PRO A 157 -2.95 -11.53 11.56
C PRO A 157 -3.43 -10.14 11.94
N ARG A 158 -4.61 -9.74 11.45
CA ARG A 158 -5.18 -8.40 11.73
C ARG A 158 -5.48 -8.13 13.21
N SER A 159 -5.42 -9.15 14.05
CA SER A 159 -5.50 -9.06 15.51
C SER A 159 -4.17 -8.67 16.17
N SER A 160 -3.12 -8.45 15.40
CA SER A 160 -1.81 -8.03 15.89
C SER A 160 -1.69 -6.54 16.23
N TRP A 161 -2.73 -5.75 15.95
CA TRP A 161 -2.82 -4.33 16.29
C TRP A 161 -3.13 -4.08 17.77
#